data_9a3ac1212b13b4c644f04bbd2059d5df
#
_entry.id   9a3ac1212b13b4c644f04bbd2059d5df
#
_cell.length_a   1.000
_cell.length_b   1.000
_cell.length_c   1.000
_cell.angle_alpha   90.00
_cell.angle_beta   90.00
_cell.angle_gamma   90.00
#
_symmetry.space_group_name_H-M   'P 1'
#
loop_
_entity.id
_entity.type
_entity.pdbx_description
1 polymer ?
#
loop_
_entity_poly.entity_id
_entity_poly.type
_entity_poly.pdbx_seq_one_letter_code
_entity_poly.pdbx_strand_id
1 'polypeptide(L)'
;MDAAFYLQINEFRGSRTVQLQMVDIRPSLCASGREQEALTLAHRCAAGKAVSLREARRALPTREQFAAAWRFLDRTVPEDGLTTDRLPLLRLMAAELGGAEPVLRAAMCAAVFRERGLLDWQLNGDAITLHLRRGQHVALDQSPLMNTLQNDNEKGGGAL
;
A
#
# COMPACT_ATOMS: atom_id res chain seq x y z
N MET A 1 3.43 7.30 13.10
CA MET A 1 4.39 8.41 13.10
C MET A 1 5.39 8.16 14.21
N ASP A 2 6.67 8.41 13.94
CA ASP A 2 7.74 8.35 14.92
C ASP A 2 8.07 9.78 15.33
N ALA A 3 8.15 10.03 16.64
CA ALA A 3 8.43 11.36 17.16
C ALA A 3 9.68 11.29 18.07
N ALA A 4 10.63 12.20 17.85
CA ALA A 4 11.75 12.40 18.72
C ALA A 4 11.45 13.60 19.64
N PHE A 5 11.65 13.42 20.93
CA PHE A 5 11.45 14.46 21.92
C PHE A 5 12.45 14.30 23.07
N TYR A 6 12.69 15.37 23.80
CA TYR A 6 13.37 15.30 25.07
C TYR A 6 12.50 15.88 26.19
N LEU A 7 12.76 15.40 27.40
CA LEU A 7 12.12 15.87 28.61
C LEU A 7 12.83 17.12 29.12
N GLN A 8 12.07 18.16 29.38
CA GLN A 8 12.56 19.38 30.01
C GLN A 8 11.77 19.65 31.30
N ILE A 9 12.48 19.94 32.36
CA ILE A 9 11.86 20.39 33.61
C ILE A 9 11.74 21.92 33.53
N ASN A 10 10.52 22.42 33.57
CA ASN A 10 10.25 23.84 33.66
C ASN A 10 9.90 24.18 35.11
N GLU A 11 10.60 25.14 35.68
CA GLU A 11 10.37 25.62 37.04
C GLU A 11 9.84 27.08 37.00
N PHE A 12 8.61 27.27 37.42
CA PHE A 12 7.99 28.58 37.44
C PHE A 12 7.28 28.80 38.80
N ARG A 13 7.66 29.85 39.50
CA ARG A 13 7.09 30.23 40.83
C ARG A 13 7.08 29.08 41.84
N GLY A 14 8.15 28.29 41.89
CA GLY A 14 8.29 27.15 42.83
C GLY A 14 7.51 25.88 42.42
N SER A 15 6.81 25.90 41.28
CA SER A 15 6.16 24.71 40.71
C SER A 15 7.04 24.12 39.62
N ARG A 16 7.28 22.80 39.69
CA ARG A 16 8.03 22.06 38.71
C ARG A 16 7.09 21.27 37.81
N THR A 17 7.18 21.49 36.52
CA THR A 17 6.41 20.75 35.49
C THR A 17 7.35 20.10 34.51
N VAL A 18 7.01 18.87 34.12
CA VAL A 18 7.72 18.15 33.04
C VAL A 18 7.05 18.53 31.73
N GLN A 19 7.84 19.02 30.79
CA GLN A 19 7.41 19.34 29.44
C GLN A 19 8.11 18.40 28.45
N LEU A 20 7.34 17.96 27.43
CA LEU A 20 7.87 17.25 26.28
C LEU A 20 8.17 18.28 25.20
N GLN A 21 9.46 18.43 24.86
CA GLN A 21 9.84 19.27 23.74
C GLN A 21 10.06 18.40 22.51
N MET A 22 9.18 18.53 21.52
CA MET A 22 9.29 17.81 20.27
C MET A 22 10.44 18.38 19.45
N VAL A 23 11.31 17.49 18.95
CA VAL A 23 12.48 17.83 18.15
C VAL A 23 12.21 17.52 16.68
N ASP A 24 11.56 16.38 16.43
CA ASP A 24 11.30 15.90 15.08
C ASP A 24 10.08 14.98 15.06
N ILE A 25 9.38 14.94 13.93
CA ILE A 25 8.26 14.03 13.68
C ILE A 25 8.35 13.53 12.23
N ARG A 26 8.30 12.21 12.06
CA ARG A 26 8.40 11.56 10.74
C ARG A 26 7.29 10.55 10.55
N PRO A 27 6.90 10.26 9.29
CA PRO A 27 6.12 9.06 9.00
C PRO A 27 6.87 7.82 9.50
N SER A 28 6.18 6.95 10.24
CA SER A 28 6.79 5.70 10.71
C SER A 28 7.16 4.81 9.52
N LEU A 29 8.38 4.28 9.50
CA LEU A 29 8.80 3.26 8.55
C LEU A 29 8.29 1.87 8.93
N CYS A 30 7.88 1.68 10.19
CA CYS A 30 7.31 0.43 10.65
C CYS A 30 5.85 0.29 10.26
N ALA A 31 5.45 -0.89 9.79
CA ALA A 31 4.06 -1.22 9.52
C ALA A 31 3.29 -1.37 10.82
N SER A 32 2.09 -0.78 10.90
CA SER A 32 1.13 -1.10 11.96
C SER A 32 0.64 -2.55 11.81
N GLY A 33 0.05 -3.13 12.86
CA GLY A 33 -0.51 -4.48 12.79
C GLY A 33 -1.49 -4.68 11.63
N ARG A 34 -2.37 -3.69 11.38
CA ARG A 34 -3.31 -3.72 10.24
C ARG A 34 -2.61 -3.68 8.88
N GLU A 35 -1.58 -2.86 8.74
CA GLU A 35 -0.80 -2.79 7.51
C GLU A 35 -0.02 -4.08 7.28
N GLN A 36 0.52 -4.68 8.34
CA GLN A 36 1.21 -5.97 8.25
C GLN A 36 0.27 -7.09 7.78
N GLU A 37 -0.95 -7.14 8.30
CA GLU A 37 -1.99 -8.07 7.84
C GLU A 37 -2.34 -7.82 6.37
N ALA A 38 -2.53 -6.55 5.99
CA ALA A 38 -2.83 -6.15 4.61
C ALA A 38 -1.74 -6.56 3.63
N LEU A 39 -0.48 -6.30 3.97
CA LEU A 39 0.68 -6.68 3.14
C LEU A 39 0.85 -8.20 3.06
N THR A 40 0.60 -8.92 4.15
CA THR A 40 0.63 -10.39 4.18
C THR A 40 -0.45 -10.96 3.28
N LEU A 41 -1.68 -10.42 3.34
CA LEU A 41 -2.77 -10.84 2.45
C LEU A 41 -2.46 -10.53 0.99
N ALA A 42 -1.98 -9.33 0.66
CA ALA A 42 -1.60 -8.97 -0.69
C ALA A 42 -0.51 -9.90 -1.24
N HIS A 43 0.48 -10.26 -0.42
CA HIS A 43 1.53 -11.21 -0.81
C HIS A 43 0.97 -12.62 -1.08
N ARG A 44 0.04 -13.11 -0.25
CA ARG A 44 -0.63 -14.40 -0.47
C ARG A 44 -1.41 -14.41 -1.77
N CYS A 45 -2.19 -13.35 -2.04
CA CYS A 45 -2.93 -13.19 -3.29
C CYS A 45 -1.98 -13.19 -4.51
N ALA A 46 -0.93 -12.36 -4.48
CA ALA A 46 0.05 -12.26 -5.56
C ALA A 46 0.83 -13.57 -5.80
N ALA A 47 0.99 -14.39 -4.76
CA ALA A 47 1.61 -15.71 -4.85
C ALA A 47 0.62 -16.83 -5.29
N GLY A 48 -0.62 -16.50 -5.65
CA GLY A 48 -1.65 -17.47 -6.05
C GLY A 48 -2.09 -18.41 -4.94
N LYS A 49 -1.87 -18.05 -3.67
CA LYS A 49 -2.31 -18.87 -2.53
C LYS A 49 -3.81 -18.72 -2.31
N ALA A 50 -4.46 -19.80 -1.93
CA ALA A 50 -5.88 -19.80 -1.58
C ALA A 50 -6.20 -18.75 -0.51
N VAL A 51 -7.26 -18.00 -0.73
CA VAL A 51 -7.79 -16.98 0.18
C VAL A 51 -9.28 -17.25 0.41
N SER A 52 -9.78 -16.84 1.55
CA SER A 52 -11.22 -16.94 1.84
C SER A 52 -12.01 -15.93 1.01
N LEU A 53 -13.30 -16.17 0.82
CA LEU A 53 -14.24 -15.23 0.19
C LEU A 53 -14.15 -13.82 0.79
N ARG A 54 -14.07 -13.72 2.12
CA ARG A 54 -13.94 -12.44 2.82
C ARG A 54 -12.63 -11.73 2.47
N GLU A 55 -11.54 -12.47 2.41
CA GLU A 55 -10.22 -11.94 2.03
C GLU A 55 -10.20 -11.51 0.55
N ALA A 56 -10.78 -12.29 -0.35
CA ALA A 56 -10.90 -11.95 -1.76
C ALA A 56 -11.66 -10.62 -1.96
N ARG A 57 -12.80 -10.45 -1.30
CA ARG A 57 -13.59 -9.20 -1.33
C ARG A 57 -12.80 -7.99 -0.81
N ARG A 58 -12.02 -8.17 0.25
CA ARG A 58 -11.16 -7.12 0.80
C ARG A 58 -10.04 -6.74 -0.17
N ALA A 59 -9.46 -7.73 -0.83
CA ALA A 59 -8.29 -7.57 -1.70
C ALA A 59 -8.63 -7.02 -3.09
N LEU A 60 -9.87 -7.20 -3.60
CA LEU A 60 -10.26 -6.88 -4.96
C LEU A 60 -10.39 -5.35 -5.19
N PRO A 61 -9.49 -4.67 -5.94
CA PRO A 61 -9.62 -3.25 -6.22
C PRO A 61 -10.75 -2.95 -7.19
N THR A 62 -11.33 -1.74 -7.09
CA THR A 62 -12.29 -1.25 -8.09
C THR A 62 -11.59 -0.62 -9.28
N ARG A 63 -12.34 -0.39 -10.37
CA ARG A 63 -11.81 0.29 -11.57
C ARG A 63 -11.31 1.70 -11.26
N GLU A 64 -12.02 2.43 -10.40
CA GLU A 64 -11.66 3.77 -9.94
C GLU A 64 -10.35 3.75 -9.16
N GLN A 65 -10.14 2.72 -8.33
CA GLN A 65 -8.92 2.53 -7.56
C GLN A 65 -7.72 2.23 -8.47
N PHE A 66 -7.89 1.40 -9.50
CA PHE A 66 -6.83 1.21 -10.51
C PHE A 66 -6.48 2.52 -11.22
N ALA A 67 -7.48 3.30 -11.62
CA ALA A 67 -7.26 4.58 -12.27
C ALA A 67 -6.56 5.60 -11.35
N ALA A 68 -6.93 5.65 -10.07
CA ALA A 68 -6.29 6.51 -9.08
C ALA A 68 -4.84 6.07 -8.80
N ALA A 69 -4.60 4.77 -8.62
CA ALA A 69 -3.28 4.21 -8.42
C ALA A 69 -2.34 4.49 -9.60
N TRP A 70 -2.84 4.32 -10.83
CA TRP A 70 -2.06 4.63 -12.03
C TRP A 70 -1.70 6.10 -12.12
N ARG A 71 -2.67 7.01 -11.95
CA ARG A 71 -2.40 8.46 -11.95
C ARG A 71 -1.40 8.87 -10.88
N PHE A 72 -1.47 8.27 -9.70
CA PHE A 72 -0.49 8.49 -8.63
C PHE A 72 0.91 8.07 -9.08
N LEU A 73 1.07 6.85 -9.58
CA LEU A 73 2.36 6.33 -10.03
C LEU A 73 2.91 7.15 -11.21
N ASP A 74 2.07 7.48 -12.19
CA ASP A 74 2.47 8.21 -13.39
C ASP A 74 3.05 9.60 -13.08
N ARG A 75 2.49 10.31 -12.08
CA ARG A 75 3.02 11.62 -11.65
C ARG A 75 4.18 11.52 -10.66
N THR A 76 4.33 10.38 -9.94
CA THR A 76 5.30 10.24 -8.86
C THR A 76 6.59 9.56 -9.31
N VAL A 77 6.52 8.63 -10.25
CA VAL A 77 7.67 7.88 -10.75
C VAL A 77 8.26 8.58 -11.97
N PRO A 78 9.50 9.09 -11.92
CA PRO A 78 10.20 9.68 -13.08
C PRO A 78 10.42 8.66 -14.20
N GLU A 79 10.82 9.12 -15.38
CA GLU A 79 11.10 8.25 -16.52
C GLU A 79 12.27 7.29 -16.29
N ASP A 80 13.28 7.74 -15.56
CA ASP A 80 14.45 6.96 -15.16
C ASP A 80 14.21 6.03 -13.96
N GLY A 81 13.01 6.07 -13.38
CA GLY A 81 12.60 5.25 -12.24
C GLY A 81 12.65 5.99 -10.91
N LEU A 82 12.15 5.33 -9.87
CA LEU A 82 12.09 5.85 -8.50
C LEU A 82 12.61 4.82 -7.53
N THR A 83 13.59 5.20 -6.71
CA THR A 83 14.00 4.42 -5.54
C THR A 83 13.52 5.11 -4.26
N THR A 84 12.74 4.40 -3.45
CA THR A 84 12.15 4.93 -2.22
C THR A 84 11.82 3.80 -1.24
N ASP A 85 11.36 4.14 -0.04
CA ASP A 85 10.85 3.16 0.91
C ASP A 85 9.47 2.65 0.48
N ARG A 86 9.31 1.33 0.49
CA ARG A 86 8.09 0.65 0.00
C ARG A 86 6.83 1.06 0.76
N LEU A 87 6.88 1.06 2.09
CA LEU A 87 5.69 1.31 2.91
C LEU A 87 5.21 2.77 2.83
N PRO A 88 6.07 3.79 2.94
CA PRO A 88 5.69 5.18 2.68
C PRO A 88 5.05 5.38 1.30
N LEU A 89 5.60 4.79 0.25
CA LEU A 89 5.03 4.88 -1.09
C LEU A 89 3.62 4.27 -1.16
N LEU A 90 3.42 3.08 -0.58
CA LEU A 90 2.11 2.44 -0.51
C LEU A 90 1.10 3.26 0.28
N ARG A 91 1.51 3.91 1.38
CA ARG A 91 0.64 4.81 2.17
C ARG A 91 0.21 6.04 1.38
N LEU A 92 1.14 6.65 0.63
CA LEU A 92 0.81 7.79 -0.24
C LEU A 92 -0.17 7.38 -1.34
N MET A 93 0.08 6.25 -2.01
CA MET A 93 -0.86 5.72 -3.00
C MET A 93 -2.21 5.36 -2.37
N ALA A 94 -2.21 4.74 -1.20
CA ALA A 94 -3.42 4.39 -0.45
C ALA A 94 -4.28 5.61 -0.09
N ALA A 95 -3.66 6.74 0.24
CA ALA A 95 -4.36 8.00 0.50
C ALA A 95 -5.14 8.50 -0.73
N GLU A 96 -4.64 8.27 -1.93
CA GLU A 96 -5.33 8.63 -3.19
C GLU A 96 -6.48 7.67 -3.53
N LEU A 97 -6.38 6.40 -3.13
CA LEU A 97 -7.40 5.39 -3.42
C LEU A 97 -8.65 5.54 -2.54
N GLY A 98 -8.46 5.97 -1.31
CA GLY A 98 -9.53 6.05 -0.32
C GLY A 98 -10.19 4.71 0.01
N GLY A 99 -11.33 4.78 0.70
CA GLY A 99 -12.16 3.62 1.03
C GLY A 99 -11.61 2.74 2.15
N ALA A 100 -12.20 1.54 2.29
CA ALA A 100 -11.76 0.55 3.25
C ALA A 100 -10.50 -0.18 2.77
N GLU A 101 -9.59 -0.51 3.68
CA GLU A 101 -8.37 -1.27 3.39
C GLU A 101 -7.45 -0.61 2.33
N PRO A 102 -7.16 0.71 2.42
CA PRO A 102 -6.51 1.42 1.32
C PRO A 102 -5.09 0.91 1.03
N VAL A 103 -4.31 0.50 2.04
CA VAL A 103 -2.97 -0.06 1.85
C VAL A 103 -3.02 -1.43 1.15
N LEU A 104 -3.99 -2.28 1.50
CA LEU A 104 -4.22 -3.55 0.82
C LEU A 104 -4.54 -3.32 -0.66
N ARG A 105 -5.49 -2.41 -0.94
CA ARG A 105 -5.89 -2.08 -2.31
C ARG A 105 -4.75 -1.48 -3.13
N ALA A 106 -3.94 -0.61 -2.54
CA ALA A 106 -2.74 -0.06 -3.17
C ALA A 106 -1.74 -1.18 -3.54
N ALA A 107 -1.47 -2.08 -2.61
CA ALA A 107 -0.58 -3.21 -2.86
C ALA A 107 -1.12 -4.15 -3.96
N MET A 108 -2.44 -4.39 -3.99
CA MET A 108 -3.08 -5.19 -5.03
C MET A 108 -3.05 -4.51 -6.40
N CYS A 109 -3.32 -3.20 -6.49
CA CYS A 109 -3.16 -2.45 -7.74
C CYS A 109 -1.74 -2.57 -8.29
N ALA A 110 -0.73 -2.37 -7.43
CA ALA A 110 0.67 -2.52 -7.83
C ALA A 110 0.99 -3.94 -8.32
N ALA A 111 0.50 -4.98 -7.62
CA ALA A 111 0.70 -6.38 -8.01
C ALA A 111 0.09 -6.68 -9.40
N VAL A 112 -1.13 -6.20 -9.67
CA VAL A 112 -1.78 -6.35 -10.98
C VAL A 112 -1.03 -5.57 -12.07
N PHE A 113 -0.58 -4.34 -11.79
CA PHE A 113 0.22 -3.58 -12.77
C PHE A 113 1.51 -4.30 -13.11
N ARG A 114 2.18 -4.91 -12.12
CA ARG A 114 3.38 -5.72 -12.37
C ARG A 114 3.07 -6.96 -13.20
N GLU A 115 2.04 -7.71 -12.84
CA GLU A 115 1.61 -8.90 -13.58
C GLU A 115 1.27 -8.58 -15.04
N ARG A 116 0.69 -7.41 -15.28
CA ARG A 116 0.34 -6.92 -16.62
C ARG A 116 1.48 -6.19 -17.34
N GLY A 117 2.67 -6.15 -16.75
CA GLY A 117 3.86 -5.55 -17.35
C GLY A 117 3.85 -4.02 -17.44
N LEU A 118 2.94 -3.33 -16.72
CA LEU A 118 2.88 -1.87 -16.65
C LEU A 118 3.86 -1.27 -15.64
N LEU A 119 4.21 -2.06 -14.64
CA LEU A 119 5.10 -1.69 -13.54
C LEU A 119 6.12 -2.80 -13.33
N ASP A 120 7.37 -2.44 -13.22
CA ASP A 120 8.41 -3.34 -12.74
C ASP A 120 9.00 -2.80 -11.45
N TRP A 121 9.42 -3.70 -10.53
CA TRP A 121 10.10 -3.31 -9.33
C TRP A 121 11.12 -4.33 -8.84
N GLN A 122 12.12 -3.80 -8.14
CA GLN A 122 13.10 -4.57 -7.40
C GLN A 122 13.06 -4.17 -5.93
N LEU A 123 13.12 -5.16 -5.04
CA LEU A 123 13.18 -4.95 -3.60
C LEU A 123 14.62 -5.09 -3.12
N ASN A 124 15.05 -4.15 -2.30
CA ASN A 124 16.34 -4.19 -1.62
C ASN A 124 16.10 -3.83 -0.13
N GLY A 125 15.85 -4.83 0.69
CA GLY A 125 15.37 -4.64 2.05
C GLY A 125 14.01 -3.95 2.07
N ASP A 126 13.92 -2.82 2.76
CA ASP A 126 12.70 -1.99 2.83
C ASP A 126 12.55 -1.04 1.65
N ALA A 127 13.63 -0.80 0.90
CA ALA A 127 13.60 0.03 -0.29
C ALA A 127 13.03 -0.73 -1.49
N ILE A 128 12.38 0.04 -2.38
CA ILE A 128 11.84 -0.42 -3.65
C ILE A 128 12.34 0.49 -4.77
N THR A 129 12.82 -0.09 -5.85
CA THR A 129 13.11 0.62 -7.10
C THR A 129 12.04 0.27 -8.11
N LEU A 130 11.38 1.29 -8.68
CA LEU A 130 10.22 1.19 -9.55
C LEU A 130 10.51 1.75 -10.94
N HIS A 131 10.02 1.08 -11.97
CA HIS A 131 10.01 1.56 -13.35
C HIS A 131 8.62 1.39 -13.95
N LEU A 132 8.07 2.46 -14.55
CA LEU A 132 6.80 2.42 -15.24
C LEU A 132 6.98 2.22 -16.75
N ARG A 133 6.15 1.40 -17.33
CA ARG A 133 6.03 1.24 -18.79
C ARG A 133 4.82 2.01 -19.29
N ARG A 134 5.03 3.28 -19.62
CA ARG A 134 4.00 4.19 -20.14
C ARG A 134 3.63 3.85 -21.58
N GLY A 135 2.47 4.33 -22.02
CA GLY A 135 2.01 4.19 -23.42
C GLY A 135 1.48 2.79 -23.79
N GLN A 136 1.43 1.86 -22.83
CA GLN A 136 0.83 0.54 -23.06
C GLN A 136 -0.64 0.54 -22.63
N HIS A 137 -1.51 0.02 -23.50
CA HIS A 137 -2.91 -0.26 -23.19
C HIS A 137 -3.05 -1.75 -22.88
N VAL A 138 -3.34 -2.08 -21.64
CA VAL A 138 -3.55 -3.46 -21.19
C VAL A 138 -4.93 -3.63 -20.57
N ALA A 139 -5.56 -4.76 -20.85
CA ALA A 139 -6.83 -5.14 -20.23
C ALA A 139 -6.56 -5.67 -18.81
N LEU A 140 -6.85 -4.89 -17.78
CA LEU A 140 -6.62 -5.29 -16.39
C LEU A 140 -7.57 -6.41 -15.92
N ASP A 141 -8.73 -6.53 -16.54
CA ASP A 141 -9.70 -7.61 -16.36
C ASP A 141 -9.18 -8.98 -16.80
N GLN A 142 -8.16 -9.02 -17.64
CA GLN A 142 -7.48 -10.26 -18.04
C GLN A 142 -6.32 -10.64 -17.11
N SER A 143 -6.18 -9.98 -15.96
CA SER A 143 -5.18 -10.35 -14.96
C SER A 143 -5.54 -11.69 -14.32
N PRO A 144 -4.68 -12.72 -14.37
CA PRO A 144 -4.86 -13.98 -13.65
C PRO A 144 -5.15 -13.77 -12.15
N LEU A 145 -4.46 -12.81 -11.53
CA LEU A 145 -4.67 -12.44 -10.14
C LEU A 145 -6.10 -11.94 -9.90
N MET A 146 -6.60 -11.04 -10.76
CA MET A 146 -7.97 -10.53 -10.68
C MET A 146 -8.99 -11.63 -10.89
N ASN A 147 -8.80 -12.47 -11.91
CA ASN A 147 -9.70 -13.59 -12.23
C ASN A 147 -9.78 -14.58 -11.07
N THR A 148 -8.66 -14.92 -10.44
CA THR A 148 -8.65 -15.79 -9.25
C THR A 148 -9.47 -15.20 -8.13
N LEU A 149 -9.27 -13.92 -7.78
CA LEU A 149 -10.03 -13.25 -6.72
C LEU A 149 -11.52 -13.11 -7.03
N GLN A 150 -11.88 -12.88 -8.30
CA GLN A 150 -13.28 -12.82 -8.73
C GLN A 150 -13.94 -14.18 -8.65
N ASN A 151 -13.29 -15.24 -9.11
CA ASN A 151 -13.80 -16.62 -9.02
C ASN A 151 -13.97 -17.07 -7.57
N ASP A 152 -13.04 -16.74 -6.69
CA ASP A 152 -13.15 -17.02 -5.25
C ASP A 152 -14.29 -16.22 -4.60
N ASN A 153 -14.58 -15.02 -5.11
CA ASN A 153 -15.71 -14.21 -4.69
C ASN A 153 -17.06 -14.79 -5.15
N GLU A 154 -17.14 -15.37 -6.34
CA GLU A 154 -18.38 -15.92 -6.91
C GLU A 154 -18.74 -17.31 -6.31
N LYS A 155 -17.74 -18.18 -6.11
CA LYS A 155 -17.94 -19.50 -5.52
C LYS A 155 -18.56 -19.49 -4.11
N GLY A 156 -18.36 -18.42 -3.36
CA GLY A 156 -18.92 -18.23 -2.03
C GLY A 156 -20.34 -17.63 -2.02
N GLY A 157 -20.84 -17.11 -3.13
CA GLY A 157 -22.18 -16.53 -3.26
C GLY A 157 -23.29 -17.52 -3.59
N GLY A 158 -22.94 -18.76 -3.89
CA GLY A 158 -23.89 -19.81 -4.32
C GLY A 158 -24.37 -20.78 -3.23
N ALA A 159 -24.05 -20.52 -1.96
CA ALA A 159 -24.49 -21.35 -0.84
C ALA A 159 -25.40 -20.53 0.11
N LEU A 160 -26.64 -20.31 -0.30
CA LEU A 160 -27.79 -19.95 0.53
C LEU A 160 -28.99 -20.80 0.07
#